data_78ae651a385e3bec63d2128710c6c19b
#
_entry.id   78ae651a385e3bec63d2128710c6c19b
#
_cell.length_a   1.000
_cell.length_b   1.000
_cell.length_c   1.000
_cell.angle_alpha   90.00
_cell.angle_beta   90.00
_cell.angle_gamma   90.00
#
_symmetry.space_group_name_H-M   'P 1'
#
loop_
_entity.id
_entity.type
_entity.pdbx_description
1 polymer ?
#
loop_
_entity_poly.entity_id
_entity_poly.type
_entity_poly.pdbx_seq_one_letter_code
_entity_poly.pdbx_strand_id
1 'polypeptide(L)'
;LARDRSRGDRVFTVEMETGTGKTYVYIRSIYELNRRYGITKFVIVVPSVAIREGVLKSLQTTRRHFETLYDRTPLDYFVYDSKDMGPVGNFATSSSIQVMVINIDAFNKGLEKDGTAKEGNLFHRPSEKLTGGFSPRELVSACKPVVIIDEPQSVDNTKQAKAAIKSLNPLFVLRYSATHKQAYNMIYRLTPVDAFERHLVKGICVDSIKAEANLNGAYVRLESVKSDPFSAKVSIDVRQADGTQKRKAVTVKTGNDLYQKSGENSDYESGWVVNNIGAAVGDEFIEFQNGEVLELGEALGDVNEEVVKRAQIRRTI
;
A
#
# COMPACT_ATOMS: atom_id res chain seq x y z
N LEU A 1 -12.06 -30.39 -0.81
CA LEU A 1 -12.39 -29.00 -1.18
C LEU A 1 -13.82 -28.96 -1.70
N ALA A 2 -14.76 -28.54 -0.87
CA ALA A 2 -16.15 -28.32 -1.27
C ALA A 2 -16.14 -27.30 -2.41
N ARG A 3 -16.55 -27.71 -3.61
CA ARG A 3 -16.79 -26.78 -4.72
C ARG A 3 -17.97 -25.91 -4.32
N ASP A 4 -17.70 -24.71 -3.87
CA ASP A 4 -18.72 -23.69 -3.74
C ASP A 4 -19.21 -23.34 -5.15
N ARG A 5 -20.29 -23.99 -5.55
CA ARG A 5 -20.96 -23.79 -6.86
C ARG A 5 -21.91 -22.59 -6.82
N SER A 6 -21.80 -21.74 -5.83
CA SER A 6 -22.63 -20.56 -5.73
C SER A 6 -22.15 -19.50 -6.73
N ARG A 7 -22.87 -19.40 -7.82
CA ARG A 7 -22.88 -18.41 -8.90
C ARG A 7 -21.92 -18.69 -10.07
N GLY A 8 -22.52 -18.70 -11.25
CA GLY A 8 -21.93 -18.85 -12.58
C GLY A 8 -20.92 -17.80 -13.02
N ASP A 9 -20.21 -17.15 -12.12
CA ASP A 9 -19.12 -16.27 -12.44
C ASP A 9 -17.85 -17.11 -12.57
N ARG A 10 -17.28 -17.09 -13.77
CA ARG A 10 -15.99 -17.72 -14.10
C ARG A 10 -14.83 -16.97 -13.48
N VAL A 11 -14.87 -16.78 -12.15
CA VAL A 11 -13.86 -16.08 -11.36
C VAL A 11 -13.20 -17.06 -10.42
N PHE A 12 -11.88 -17.11 -10.46
CA PHE A 12 -11.06 -18.03 -9.66
C PHE A 12 -10.06 -17.24 -8.82
N THR A 13 -9.83 -17.70 -7.61
CA THR A 13 -8.93 -17.06 -6.66
C THR A 13 -7.71 -17.91 -6.40
N VAL A 14 -6.54 -17.27 -6.42
CA VAL A 14 -5.25 -17.81 -6.01
C VAL A 14 -4.72 -16.93 -4.89
N GLU A 15 -4.56 -17.50 -3.70
CA GLU A 15 -4.00 -16.83 -2.54
C GLU A 15 -2.54 -17.29 -2.36
N MET A 16 -1.61 -16.36 -2.38
CA MET A 16 -0.20 -16.63 -2.19
C MET A 16 0.44 -15.51 -1.39
N GLU A 17 1.22 -15.87 -0.37
CA GLU A 17 1.92 -14.90 0.48
C GLU A 17 2.84 -13.98 -0.35
N THR A 18 3.04 -12.77 0.17
CA THR A 18 3.93 -11.78 -0.45
C THR A 18 5.37 -12.34 -0.54
N GLY A 19 6.04 -12.09 -1.67
CA GLY A 19 7.41 -12.58 -1.88
C GLY A 19 7.50 -14.03 -2.34
N THR A 20 6.40 -14.81 -2.43
CA THR A 20 6.41 -16.21 -2.89
C THR A 20 6.34 -16.39 -4.40
N GLY A 21 6.40 -15.31 -5.18
CA GLY A 21 6.46 -15.38 -6.65
C GLY A 21 5.11 -15.35 -7.36
N LYS A 22 4.07 -14.67 -6.83
CA LYS A 22 2.76 -14.52 -7.49
C LYS A 22 2.87 -14.19 -8.97
N THR A 23 3.68 -13.16 -9.31
CA THR A 23 3.89 -12.71 -10.69
C THR A 23 4.44 -13.80 -11.59
N TYR A 24 5.44 -14.55 -11.11
CA TYR A 24 5.99 -15.70 -11.83
C TYR A 24 4.92 -16.77 -12.09
N VAL A 25 4.08 -17.06 -11.09
CA VAL A 25 3.03 -18.07 -11.19
C VAL A 25 1.98 -17.68 -12.23
N TYR A 26 1.50 -16.45 -12.26
CA TYR A 26 0.52 -16.10 -13.29
C TYR A 26 1.14 -15.95 -14.69
N ILE A 27 2.40 -15.52 -14.83
CA ILE A 27 3.08 -15.57 -16.13
C ILE A 27 3.19 -17.03 -16.62
N ARG A 28 3.59 -17.95 -15.75
CA ARG A 28 3.60 -19.38 -16.07
C ARG A 28 2.22 -19.89 -16.45
N SER A 29 1.18 -19.45 -15.76
CA SER A 29 -0.21 -19.82 -16.08
C SER A 29 -0.62 -19.36 -17.49
N ILE A 30 -0.14 -18.20 -17.97
CA ILE A 30 -0.36 -17.74 -19.34
C ILE A 30 0.18 -18.77 -20.35
N TYR A 31 1.44 -19.20 -20.17
CA TYR A 31 2.05 -20.20 -21.05
C TYR A 31 1.37 -21.56 -20.95
N GLU A 32 1.00 -22.02 -19.73
CA GLU A 32 0.29 -23.29 -19.56
C GLU A 32 -1.11 -23.28 -20.20
N LEU A 33 -1.82 -22.17 -20.09
CA LEU A 33 -3.14 -22.00 -20.73
C LEU A 33 -3.02 -21.98 -22.26
N ASN A 34 -1.97 -21.36 -22.79
CA ASN A 34 -1.69 -21.41 -24.22
C ASN A 34 -1.36 -22.83 -24.68
N ARG A 35 -0.40 -23.50 -24.01
CA ARG A 35 0.05 -24.85 -24.39
C ARG A 35 -1.07 -25.87 -24.35
N ARG A 36 -1.96 -25.80 -23.36
CA ARG A 36 -3.00 -26.80 -23.14
C ARG A 36 -4.30 -26.54 -23.92
N TYR A 37 -4.63 -25.25 -24.08
CA TYR A 37 -5.94 -24.84 -24.58
C TYR A 37 -5.88 -23.87 -25.75
N GLY A 38 -4.70 -23.50 -26.24
CA GLY A 38 -4.53 -22.56 -27.34
C GLY A 38 -4.96 -21.14 -27.03
N ILE A 39 -5.07 -20.75 -25.75
CA ILE A 39 -5.49 -19.41 -25.35
C ILE A 39 -4.34 -18.43 -25.60
N THR A 40 -4.62 -17.35 -26.35
CA THR A 40 -3.60 -16.40 -26.79
C THR A 40 -3.82 -14.97 -26.27
N LYS A 41 -4.99 -14.64 -25.66
CA LYS A 41 -5.34 -13.27 -25.27
C LYS A 41 -5.46 -13.15 -23.76
N PHE A 42 -4.61 -12.29 -23.18
CA PHE A 42 -4.55 -12.07 -21.75
C PHE A 42 -4.54 -10.58 -21.42
N VAL A 43 -5.26 -10.19 -20.37
CA VAL A 43 -5.26 -8.83 -19.85
C VAL A 43 -4.85 -8.87 -18.37
N ILE A 44 -3.76 -8.21 -18.00
CA ILE A 44 -3.34 -8.06 -16.63
C ILE A 44 -3.80 -6.69 -16.13
N VAL A 45 -4.71 -6.70 -15.15
CA VAL A 45 -5.25 -5.49 -14.52
C VAL A 45 -4.51 -5.23 -13.21
N VAL A 46 -3.94 -4.05 -13.07
CA VAL A 46 -3.14 -3.64 -11.93
C VAL A 46 -3.71 -2.37 -11.27
N PRO A 47 -3.52 -2.19 -9.93
CA PRO A 47 -4.07 -1.04 -9.21
C PRO A 47 -3.24 0.24 -9.37
N SER A 48 -1.94 0.14 -9.65
CA SER A 48 -1.05 1.31 -9.65
C SER A 48 0.07 1.21 -10.69
N VAL A 49 0.70 2.36 -10.97
CA VAL A 49 1.86 2.43 -11.86
C VAL A 49 3.04 1.62 -11.31
N ALA A 50 3.27 1.66 -10.00
CA ALA A 50 4.38 0.92 -9.37
C ALA A 50 4.24 -0.59 -9.57
N ILE A 51 3.03 -1.16 -9.37
CA ILE A 51 2.76 -2.58 -9.61
C ILE A 51 2.86 -2.90 -11.09
N ARG A 52 2.38 -2.01 -11.97
CA ARG A 52 2.54 -2.16 -13.42
C ARG A 52 4.00 -2.32 -13.83
N GLU A 53 4.88 -1.43 -13.35
CA GLU A 53 6.32 -1.51 -13.65
C GLU A 53 6.96 -2.81 -13.12
N GLY A 54 6.53 -3.27 -11.93
CA GLY A 54 6.94 -4.57 -11.39
C GLY A 54 6.54 -5.75 -12.27
N VAL A 55 5.32 -5.73 -12.82
CA VAL A 55 4.82 -6.74 -13.77
C VAL A 55 5.64 -6.73 -15.06
N LEU A 56 5.87 -5.54 -15.63
CA LEU A 56 6.67 -5.39 -16.86
C LEU A 56 8.09 -5.89 -16.67
N LYS A 57 8.72 -5.52 -15.55
CA LYS A 57 10.05 -6.01 -15.19
C LYS A 57 10.09 -7.52 -15.08
N SER A 58 9.06 -8.12 -14.48
CA SER A 58 8.95 -9.58 -14.36
C SER A 58 8.79 -10.26 -15.73
N LEU A 59 7.91 -9.74 -16.60
CA LEU A 59 7.77 -10.22 -17.98
C LEU A 59 9.10 -10.14 -18.75
N GLN A 60 9.82 -9.04 -18.62
CA GLN A 60 11.12 -8.84 -19.26
C GLN A 60 12.19 -9.81 -18.73
N THR A 61 12.34 -9.92 -17.41
CA THR A 61 13.43 -10.70 -16.80
C THR A 61 13.20 -12.20 -16.92
N THR A 62 11.94 -12.66 -16.92
CA THR A 62 11.61 -14.09 -17.03
C THR A 62 11.44 -14.55 -18.47
N ARG A 63 11.51 -13.66 -19.45
CA ARG A 63 11.28 -13.99 -20.88
C ARG A 63 12.09 -15.19 -21.35
N ARG A 64 13.42 -15.10 -21.24
CA ARG A 64 14.33 -16.20 -21.67
C ARG A 64 14.07 -17.51 -20.94
N HIS A 65 13.75 -17.43 -19.64
CA HIS A 65 13.42 -18.59 -18.83
C HIS A 65 12.17 -19.31 -19.38
N PHE A 66 11.10 -18.57 -19.65
CA PHE A 66 9.87 -19.15 -20.20
C PHE A 66 10.04 -19.60 -21.66
N GLU A 67 10.79 -18.87 -22.49
CA GLU A 67 11.12 -19.32 -23.84
C GLU A 67 11.81 -20.69 -23.82
N THR A 68 12.73 -20.92 -22.86
CA THR A 68 13.37 -22.24 -22.70
C THR A 68 12.40 -23.31 -22.24
N LEU A 69 11.45 -23.00 -21.33
CA LEU A 69 10.50 -23.96 -20.79
C LEU A 69 9.34 -24.32 -21.75
N TYR A 70 9.04 -23.46 -22.73
CA TYR A 70 7.86 -23.57 -23.59
C TYR A 70 8.20 -23.52 -25.08
N ASP A 71 9.27 -24.23 -25.47
CA ASP A 71 9.66 -24.46 -26.87
C ASP A 71 9.75 -23.16 -27.70
N ARG A 72 10.27 -22.09 -27.09
CA ARG A 72 10.37 -20.75 -27.68
C ARG A 72 9.03 -20.14 -28.11
N THR A 73 7.93 -20.55 -27.47
CA THR A 73 6.62 -19.95 -27.72
C THR A 73 6.69 -18.43 -27.52
N PRO A 74 6.37 -17.63 -28.56
CA PRO A 74 6.48 -16.18 -28.46
C PRO A 74 5.36 -15.61 -27.60
N LEU A 75 5.73 -14.69 -26.71
CA LEU A 75 4.83 -13.89 -25.91
C LEU A 75 5.18 -12.42 -26.10
N ASP A 76 4.23 -11.65 -26.61
CA ASP A 76 4.32 -10.21 -26.74
C ASP A 76 3.47 -9.55 -25.65
N TYR A 77 3.95 -8.44 -25.13
CA TYR A 77 3.23 -7.66 -24.13
C TYR A 77 3.37 -6.17 -24.35
N PHE A 78 2.35 -5.43 -23.98
CA PHE A 78 2.34 -3.97 -24.05
C PHE A 78 1.51 -3.39 -22.92
N VAL A 79 1.77 -2.11 -22.62
CA VAL A 79 0.94 -1.30 -21.72
C VAL A 79 -0.11 -0.60 -22.55
N TYR A 80 -1.36 -0.64 -22.10
CA TYR A 80 -2.39 0.16 -22.73
C TYR A 80 -2.06 1.65 -22.61
N ASP A 81 -1.96 2.32 -23.74
CA ASP A 81 -1.82 3.76 -23.86
C ASP A 81 -2.87 4.30 -24.83
N SER A 82 -3.68 5.24 -24.37
CA SER A 82 -4.69 5.90 -25.17
C SER A 82 -4.15 6.74 -26.34
N LYS A 83 -2.86 7.06 -26.30
CA LYS A 83 -2.17 7.81 -27.37
C LYS A 83 -1.69 6.91 -28.50
N ASP A 84 -1.37 5.65 -28.18
CA ASP A 84 -0.89 4.64 -29.14
C ASP A 84 -1.85 3.44 -29.18
N MET A 85 -2.70 3.38 -30.20
CA MET A 85 -3.69 2.33 -30.40
C MET A 85 -3.19 1.14 -31.24
N GLY A 86 -2.02 1.24 -31.86
CA GLY A 86 -1.45 0.19 -32.70
C GLY A 86 -1.34 -1.16 -31.99
N PRO A 87 -0.79 -1.22 -30.76
CA PRO A 87 -0.69 -2.47 -29.99
C PRO A 87 -2.06 -3.11 -29.68
N VAL A 88 -3.14 -2.34 -29.53
CA VAL A 88 -4.50 -2.88 -29.33
C VAL A 88 -5.01 -3.57 -30.59
N GLY A 89 -4.75 -3.01 -31.76
CA GLY A 89 -5.06 -3.64 -33.05
C GLY A 89 -4.31 -4.97 -33.22
N ASN A 90 -3.01 -4.98 -32.90
CA ASN A 90 -2.18 -6.19 -32.92
C ASN A 90 -2.67 -7.25 -31.91
N PHE A 91 -3.08 -6.81 -30.72
CA PHE A 91 -3.67 -7.70 -29.73
C PHE A 91 -4.88 -8.46 -30.29
N ALA A 92 -5.74 -7.79 -31.03
CA ALA A 92 -6.93 -8.43 -31.60
C ALA A 92 -6.62 -9.41 -32.73
N THR A 93 -5.64 -9.10 -33.57
CA THR A 93 -5.39 -9.84 -34.85
C THR A 93 -4.28 -10.89 -34.77
N SER A 94 -3.31 -10.74 -33.86
CA SER A 94 -2.19 -11.69 -33.75
C SER A 94 -2.63 -13.08 -33.31
N SER A 95 -1.99 -14.13 -33.82
CA SER A 95 -2.16 -15.53 -33.39
C SER A 95 -1.22 -15.93 -32.24
N SER A 96 -0.19 -15.12 -31.92
CA SER A 96 0.71 -15.36 -30.79
C SER A 96 0.08 -14.97 -29.46
N ILE A 97 0.75 -15.37 -28.35
CA ILE A 97 0.34 -14.93 -27.02
C ILE A 97 0.50 -13.40 -26.93
N GLN A 98 -0.60 -12.72 -26.63
CA GLN A 98 -0.64 -11.27 -26.43
C GLN A 98 -1.09 -10.95 -25.01
N VAL A 99 -0.31 -10.14 -24.32
CA VAL A 99 -0.59 -9.71 -22.94
C VAL A 99 -0.72 -8.19 -22.91
N MET A 100 -1.92 -7.70 -22.64
CA MET A 100 -2.17 -6.27 -22.37
C MET A 100 -2.08 -6.01 -20.88
N VAL A 101 -1.20 -5.11 -20.44
CA VAL A 101 -1.13 -4.63 -19.06
C VAL A 101 -1.85 -3.29 -18.96
N ILE A 102 -2.83 -3.19 -18.08
CA ILE A 102 -3.67 -1.99 -17.97
C ILE A 102 -3.95 -1.64 -16.51
N ASN A 103 -3.87 -0.35 -16.17
CA ASN A 103 -4.30 0.13 -14.87
C ASN A 103 -5.83 0.20 -14.82
N ILE A 104 -6.42 -0.19 -13.69
CA ILE A 104 -7.88 -0.13 -13.51
C ILE A 104 -8.44 1.27 -13.80
N ASP A 105 -7.72 2.33 -13.45
CA ASP A 105 -8.13 3.71 -13.69
C ASP A 105 -8.26 4.08 -15.17
N ALA A 106 -7.56 3.38 -16.06
CA ALA A 106 -7.60 3.69 -17.49
C ALA A 106 -8.98 3.39 -18.12
N PHE A 107 -9.74 2.46 -17.56
CA PHE A 107 -11.06 2.12 -18.09
C PHE A 107 -12.20 2.18 -17.05
N ASN A 108 -11.90 2.18 -15.73
CA ASN A 108 -12.88 2.30 -14.66
C ASN A 108 -13.46 3.73 -14.60
N LYS A 109 -12.62 4.78 -14.68
CA LYS A 109 -13.05 6.18 -14.59
C LYS A 109 -14.00 6.62 -15.73
N GLY A 110 -14.11 5.82 -16.76
CA GLY A 110 -14.97 6.08 -17.92
C GLY A 110 -16.32 5.40 -17.87
N LEU A 111 -16.73 4.83 -16.75
CA LEU A 111 -18.04 4.21 -16.60
C LEU A 111 -18.91 4.99 -15.60
N GLU A 112 -20.20 5.09 -15.89
CA GLU A 112 -21.23 5.50 -14.93
C GLU A 112 -21.50 4.37 -13.92
N LYS A 113 -22.29 4.65 -12.88
CA LYS A 113 -22.64 3.64 -11.85
C LYS A 113 -23.45 2.46 -12.41
N ASP A 114 -24.17 2.68 -13.50
CA ASP A 114 -24.95 1.66 -14.24
C ASP A 114 -24.12 0.87 -15.26
N GLY A 115 -22.84 1.21 -15.45
CA GLY A 115 -21.92 0.56 -16.38
C GLY A 115 -21.91 1.16 -17.77
N THR A 116 -22.65 2.23 -18.04
CA THR A 116 -22.60 2.99 -19.30
C THR A 116 -21.29 3.75 -19.43
N ALA A 117 -20.78 3.91 -20.66
CA ALA A 117 -19.53 4.62 -20.92
C ALA A 117 -19.73 6.13 -20.85
N LYS A 118 -18.85 6.82 -20.10
CA LYS A 118 -18.76 8.29 -20.12
C LYS A 118 -18.11 8.76 -21.41
N GLU A 119 -18.59 9.87 -21.95
CA GLU A 119 -18.07 10.43 -23.21
C GLU A 119 -16.56 10.75 -23.21
N GLY A 120 -15.92 10.86 -22.06
CA GLY A 120 -14.51 11.27 -21.93
C GLY A 120 -13.47 10.13 -21.93
N ASN A 121 -13.86 8.85 -21.83
CA ASN A 121 -12.88 7.77 -21.70
C ASN A 121 -12.53 7.14 -23.06
N LEU A 122 -11.28 7.33 -23.48
CA LEU A 122 -10.77 6.84 -24.77
C LEU A 122 -10.78 5.29 -24.91
N PHE A 123 -10.78 4.55 -23.81
CA PHE A 123 -10.88 3.08 -23.86
C PHE A 123 -12.25 2.61 -24.36
N HIS A 124 -13.30 3.39 -24.06
CA HIS A 124 -14.69 3.08 -24.45
C HIS A 124 -15.14 3.81 -25.72
N ARG A 125 -14.33 4.72 -26.24
CA ARG A 125 -14.68 5.55 -27.38
C ARG A 125 -14.22 4.91 -28.69
N PRO A 126 -15.05 4.90 -29.73
CA PRO A 126 -14.63 4.55 -31.08
C PRO A 126 -13.42 5.37 -31.52
N SER A 127 -12.48 4.72 -32.22
CA SER A 127 -11.25 5.37 -32.67
C SER A 127 -11.00 5.07 -34.15
N GLU A 128 -10.85 6.12 -34.96
CA GLU A 128 -10.47 5.99 -36.37
C GLU A 128 -9.09 5.35 -36.57
N LYS A 129 -8.24 5.35 -35.51
CA LYS A 129 -6.93 4.71 -35.51
C LYS A 129 -7.01 3.18 -35.43
N LEU A 130 -8.19 2.62 -35.11
CA LEU A 130 -8.43 1.20 -35.05
C LEU A 130 -9.24 0.75 -36.27
N THR A 131 -8.85 -0.38 -36.85
CA THR A 131 -9.52 -0.95 -38.02
C THR A 131 -11.01 -1.15 -37.73
N GLY A 132 -11.87 -0.61 -38.60
CA GLY A 132 -13.32 -0.70 -38.47
C GLY A 132 -13.97 0.34 -37.55
N GLY A 133 -13.20 1.30 -37.01
CA GLY A 133 -13.74 2.35 -36.14
C GLY A 133 -14.20 1.87 -34.77
N PHE A 134 -13.76 0.70 -34.33
CA PHE A 134 -14.10 0.14 -33.02
C PHE A 134 -13.41 0.90 -31.87
N SER A 135 -14.00 0.81 -30.68
CA SER A 135 -13.31 1.21 -29.47
C SER A 135 -12.29 0.14 -29.03
N PRO A 136 -11.22 0.51 -28.28
CA PRO A 136 -10.30 -0.45 -27.67
C PRO A 136 -11.03 -1.55 -26.87
N ARG A 137 -12.06 -1.16 -26.10
CA ARG A 137 -12.91 -2.10 -25.34
C ARG A 137 -13.58 -3.13 -26.23
N GLU A 138 -14.16 -2.70 -27.35
CA GLU A 138 -14.85 -3.61 -28.27
C GLU A 138 -13.91 -4.65 -28.88
N LEU A 139 -12.73 -4.21 -29.34
CA LEU A 139 -11.72 -5.12 -29.87
C LEU A 139 -11.24 -6.12 -28.81
N VAL A 140 -10.92 -5.66 -27.60
CA VAL A 140 -10.47 -6.53 -26.50
C VAL A 140 -11.58 -7.49 -26.10
N SER A 141 -12.83 -7.02 -25.97
CA SER A 141 -13.97 -7.87 -25.56
C SER A 141 -14.35 -8.92 -26.62
N ALA A 142 -14.17 -8.62 -27.90
CA ALA A 142 -14.38 -9.57 -28.99
C ALA A 142 -13.42 -10.77 -28.91
N CYS A 143 -12.21 -10.56 -28.40
CA CYS A 143 -11.20 -11.59 -28.20
C CYS A 143 -11.50 -12.54 -27.02
N LYS A 144 -12.45 -12.22 -26.14
CA LYS A 144 -12.76 -12.96 -24.91
C LYS A 144 -11.50 -13.32 -24.10
N PRO A 145 -10.71 -12.33 -23.64
CA PRO A 145 -9.42 -12.57 -23.02
C PRO A 145 -9.57 -13.30 -21.67
N VAL A 146 -8.51 -13.96 -21.22
CA VAL A 146 -8.35 -14.29 -19.80
C VAL A 146 -7.89 -13.04 -19.09
N VAL A 147 -8.64 -12.63 -18.07
CA VAL A 147 -8.29 -11.47 -17.24
C VAL A 147 -7.58 -11.93 -15.97
N ILE A 148 -6.40 -11.39 -15.72
CA ILE A 148 -5.61 -11.61 -14.51
C ILE A 148 -5.67 -10.32 -13.70
N ILE A 149 -6.09 -10.41 -12.45
CA ILE A 149 -6.13 -9.27 -11.52
C ILE A 149 -5.06 -9.46 -10.46
N ASP A 150 -4.10 -8.56 -10.45
CA ASP A 150 -3.08 -8.51 -9.39
C ASP A 150 -3.55 -7.55 -8.28
N GLU A 151 -3.53 -8.01 -7.04
CA GLU A 151 -4.04 -7.32 -5.84
C GLU A 151 -5.52 -6.86 -5.97
N PRO A 152 -6.46 -7.80 -6.15
CA PRO A 152 -7.88 -7.52 -6.42
C PRO A 152 -8.57 -6.65 -5.36
N GLN A 153 -8.12 -6.66 -4.10
CA GLN A 153 -8.65 -5.78 -3.04
C GLN A 153 -8.46 -4.29 -3.37
N SER A 154 -7.50 -3.95 -4.22
CA SER A 154 -7.25 -2.58 -4.70
C SER A 154 -7.80 -2.31 -6.10
N VAL A 155 -8.15 -3.36 -6.85
CA VAL A 155 -8.63 -3.27 -8.24
C VAL A 155 -10.15 -3.36 -8.32
N ASP A 156 -10.77 -4.43 -7.79
CA ASP A 156 -12.20 -4.75 -8.00
C ASP A 156 -13.06 -4.56 -6.74
N ASN A 157 -12.70 -3.61 -5.89
CA ASN A 157 -13.38 -3.29 -4.64
C ASN A 157 -14.69 -2.49 -4.82
N THR A 158 -14.93 -1.90 -6.01
CA THR A 158 -16.12 -1.10 -6.31
C THR A 158 -17.02 -1.77 -7.34
N LYS A 159 -18.32 -1.44 -7.32
CA LYS A 159 -19.28 -1.91 -8.34
C LYS A 159 -18.85 -1.49 -9.75
N GLN A 160 -18.34 -0.25 -9.86
CA GLN A 160 -17.87 0.32 -11.13
C GLN A 160 -16.65 -0.45 -11.68
N ALA A 161 -15.67 -0.76 -10.84
CA ALA A 161 -14.51 -1.55 -11.25
C ALA A 161 -14.90 -2.97 -11.70
N LYS A 162 -15.83 -3.61 -10.98
CA LYS A 162 -16.37 -4.93 -11.38
C LYS A 162 -17.11 -4.85 -12.71
N ALA A 163 -17.90 -3.81 -12.95
CA ALA A 163 -18.58 -3.58 -14.23
C ALA A 163 -17.56 -3.34 -15.37
N ALA A 164 -16.49 -2.57 -15.10
CA ALA A 164 -15.41 -2.35 -16.05
C ALA A 164 -14.73 -3.67 -16.47
N ILE A 165 -14.35 -4.50 -15.50
CA ILE A 165 -13.75 -5.82 -15.79
C ILE A 165 -14.71 -6.72 -16.58
N LYS A 166 -16.00 -6.73 -16.20
CA LYS A 166 -17.04 -7.48 -16.90
C LYS A 166 -17.23 -7.01 -18.35
N SER A 167 -17.04 -5.72 -18.63
CA SER A 167 -17.16 -5.15 -19.97
C SER A 167 -16.10 -5.66 -20.95
N LEU A 168 -14.99 -6.24 -20.46
CA LEU A 168 -13.99 -6.91 -21.29
C LEU A 168 -14.45 -8.29 -21.77
N ASN A 169 -15.63 -8.75 -21.36
CA ASN A 169 -16.20 -10.06 -21.72
C ASN A 169 -15.20 -11.22 -21.50
N PRO A 170 -14.61 -11.36 -20.30
CA PRO A 170 -13.55 -12.32 -20.10
C PRO A 170 -14.03 -13.76 -20.26
N LEU A 171 -13.16 -14.63 -20.82
CA LEU A 171 -13.38 -16.08 -20.83
C LEU A 171 -13.49 -16.60 -19.39
N PHE A 172 -12.59 -16.15 -18.54
CA PHE A 172 -12.62 -16.25 -17.07
C PHE A 172 -11.64 -15.23 -16.44
N VAL A 173 -11.74 -15.08 -15.12
CA VAL A 173 -10.91 -14.15 -14.35
C VAL A 173 -10.10 -14.92 -13.31
N LEU A 174 -8.79 -14.67 -13.26
CA LEU A 174 -7.88 -15.15 -12.22
C LEU A 174 -7.52 -14.00 -11.29
N ARG A 175 -7.73 -14.15 -9.99
CA ARG A 175 -7.45 -13.14 -8.97
C ARG A 175 -6.29 -13.61 -8.10
N TYR A 176 -5.19 -12.88 -8.11
CA TYR A 176 -3.98 -13.16 -7.35
C TYR A 176 -3.76 -12.15 -6.23
N SER A 177 -3.66 -12.60 -4.98
CA SER A 177 -3.36 -11.75 -3.83
C SER A 177 -2.74 -12.56 -2.69
N ALA A 178 -2.08 -11.87 -1.76
CA ALA A 178 -1.71 -12.45 -0.47
C ALA A 178 -2.90 -12.50 0.50
N THR A 179 -3.85 -11.56 0.34
CA THR A 179 -5.02 -11.42 1.21
C THR A 179 -6.27 -11.14 0.39
N HIS A 180 -7.26 -11.99 0.46
CA HIS A 180 -8.55 -11.80 -0.19
C HIS A 180 -9.62 -11.42 0.82
N LYS A 181 -10.26 -10.26 0.63
CA LYS A 181 -11.48 -9.91 1.39
C LYS A 181 -12.65 -10.81 1.03
N GLN A 182 -12.71 -11.23 -0.24
CA GLN A 182 -13.71 -12.14 -0.77
C GLN A 182 -13.05 -13.10 -1.76
N ALA A 183 -13.12 -14.39 -1.48
CA ALA A 183 -12.62 -15.45 -2.34
C ALA A 183 -13.75 -16.01 -3.20
N TYR A 184 -13.47 -16.24 -4.49
CA TYR A 184 -14.37 -16.90 -5.44
C TYR A 184 -13.66 -18.13 -5.98
N ASN A 185 -14.29 -19.31 -5.92
CA ASN A 185 -13.72 -20.54 -6.46
C ASN A 185 -12.21 -20.66 -6.17
N MET A 186 -11.83 -20.69 -4.88
CA MET A 186 -10.43 -20.78 -4.45
C MET A 186 -9.79 -22.04 -5.04
N ILE A 187 -8.80 -21.87 -5.92
CA ILE A 187 -8.11 -22.98 -6.59
C ILE A 187 -6.75 -23.30 -5.96
N TYR A 188 -6.13 -22.33 -5.31
CA TYR A 188 -4.87 -22.49 -4.60
C TYR A 188 -4.77 -21.52 -3.43
N ARG A 189 -4.18 -22.00 -2.33
CA ARG A 189 -3.93 -21.19 -1.14
C ARG A 189 -2.56 -21.53 -0.57
N LEU A 190 -1.74 -20.51 -0.37
CA LEU A 190 -0.46 -20.54 0.32
C LEU A 190 -0.49 -19.44 1.38
N THR A 191 -0.81 -19.83 2.61
CA THR A 191 -0.91 -18.89 3.75
C THR A 191 0.48 -18.39 4.20
N PRO A 192 0.57 -17.31 5.00
CA PRO A 192 1.84 -16.90 5.62
C PRO A 192 2.52 -18.02 6.42
N VAL A 193 1.73 -18.83 7.12
CA VAL A 193 2.24 -19.98 7.89
C VAL A 193 2.81 -21.05 6.97
N ASP A 194 2.06 -21.46 5.94
CA ASP A 194 2.55 -22.43 4.96
C ASP A 194 3.82 -21.95 4.25
N ALA A 195 3.88 -20.64 3.93
CA ALA A 195 5.04 -20.06 3.27
C ALA A 195 6.28 -20.06 4.18
N PHE A 196 6.09 -19.77 5.46
CA PHE A 196 7.16 -19.83 6.47
C PHE A 196 7.64 -21.25 6.71
N GLU A 197 6.74 -22.20 6.95
CA GLU A 197 7.08 -23.62 7.17
C GLU A 197 7.82 -24.25 5.98
N ARG A 198 7.50 -23.79 4.76
CA ARG A 198 8.16 -24.24 3.52
C ARG A 198 9.43 -23.45 3.18
N HIS A 199 9.88 -22.56 4.04
CA HIS A 199 11.06 -21.70 3.83
C HIS A 199 11.00 -20.86 2.54
N LEU A 200 9.79 -20.45 2.13
CA LEU A 200 9.58 -19.63 0.93
C LEU A 200 9.68 -18.14 1.23
N VAL A 201 9.56 -17.75 2.48
CA VAL A 201 9.66 -16.37 2.96
C VAL A 201 10.63 -16.29 4.14
N LYS A 202 11.18 -15.10 4.37
CA LYS A 202 12.04 -14.84 5.53
C LYS A 202 11.22 -14.91 6.81
N GLY A 203 11.83 -15.41 7.89
CA GLY A 203 11.25 -15.34 9.22
C GLY A 203 11.15 -13.89 9.70
N ILE A 204 10.10 -13.60 10.45
CA ILE A 204 9.97 -12.33 11.16
C ILE A 204 10.54 -12.53 12.55
N CYS A 205 11.69 -11.89 12.83
CA CYS A 205 12.22 -11.79 14.18
C CYS A 205 11.73 -10.49 14.79
N VAL A 206 10.93 -10.57 15.84
CA VAL A 206 10.50 -9.40 16.60
C VAL A 206 11.45 -9.22 17.77
N ASP A 207 12.19 -8.14 17.77
CA ASP A 207 13.03 -7.72 18.88
C ASP A 207 12.44 -6.47 19.53
N SER A 208 12.44 -6.43 20.86
CA SER A 208 11.96 -5.28 21.61
C SER A 208 13.14 -4.59 22.29
N ILE A 209 13.22 -3.28 22.12
CA ILE A 209 14.17 -2.46 22.86
C ILE A 209 13.42 -1.91 24.07
N LYS A 210 13.86 -2.31 25.28
CA LYS A 210 13.43 -1.69 26.54
C LYS A 210 14.47 -0.63 26.89
N ALA A 211 14.05 0.62 27.00
CA ALA A 211 14.86 1.64 27.62
C ALA A 211 14.87 1.40 29.14
N GLU A 212 16.05 1.21 29.72
CA GLU A 212 16.20 1.06 31.19
C GLU A 212 16.05 2.39 31.93
N ALA A 213 16.01 3.52 31.23
CA ALA A 213 15.80 4.84 31.82
C ALA A 213 14.30 5.09 32.00
N ASN A 214 13.90 5.39 33.23
CA ASN A 214 12.60 5.83 33.73
C ASN A 214 11.53 6.14 32.66
N LEU A 215 10.88 5.10 32.15
CA LEU A 215 9.72 5.21 31.27
C LEU A 215 8.49 5.86 31.97
N ASN A 216 8.59 6.11 33.28
CA ASN A 216 7.58 6.79 34.09
C ASN A 216 7.97 8.25 34.42
N GLY A 217 8.93 8.83 33.73
CA GLY A 217 9.30 10.22 33.86
C GLY A 217 8.40 11.15 33.07
N ALA A 218 7.97 12.24 33.70
CA ALA A 218 7.22 13.30 33.03
C ALA A 218 7.95 13.79 31.77
N TYR A 219 7.27 13.77 30.62
CA TYR A 219 7.81 14.37 29.39
C TYR A 219 7.66 15.89 29.46
N VAL A 220 8.77 16.62 29.39
CA VAL A 220 8.76 18.08 29.27
C VAL A 220 9.80 18.54 28.27
N ARG A 221 9.41 19.36 27.31
CA ARG A 221 10.31 19.96 26.32
C ARG A 221 10.12 21.48 26.31
N LEU A 222 11.21 22.25 26.40
CA LEU A 222 11.17 23.69 26.24
C LEU A 222 11.16 24.08 24.77
N GLU A 223 10.05 24.65 24.26
CA GLU A 223 9.89 25.04 22.86
C GLU A 223 10.26 26.50 22.60
N SER A 224 9.92 27.40 23.51
CA SER A 224 10.26 28.83 23.38
C SER A 224 10.12 29.56 24.70
N VAL A 225 10.85 30.66 24.86
CA VAL A 225 10.76 31.59 25.99
C VAL A 225 10.40 32.96 25.45
N LYS A 226 9.56 33.72 26.18
CA LYS A 226 9.22 35.12 25.92
C LYS A 226 9.63 35.97 27.09
N SER A 227 10.23 37.14 26.81
CA SER A 227 10.69 38.07 27.81
C SER A 227 9.62 39.08 28.30
N ASP A 228 8.59 39.31 27.46
CA ASP A 228 7.50 40.25 27.83
C ASP A 228 6.14 39.71 27.29
N PRO A 229 5.21 39.28 28.16
CA PRO A 229 5.45 38.94 29.57
C PRO A 229 6.30 37.66 29.71
N PHE A 230 7.11 37.58 30.76
CA PHE A 230 7.92 36.39 31.04
C PHE A 230 7.08 35.13 31.07
N SER A 231 7.31 34.28 30.12
CA SER A 231 6.60 33.01 29.97
C SER A 231 7.40 32.03 29.10
N ALA A 232 7.22 30.74 29.35
CA ALA A 232 7.79 29.68 28.51
C ALA A 232 6.67 28.88 27.88
N LYS A 233 6.92 28.37 26.69
CA LYS A 233 6.08 27.37 26.02
C LYS A 233 6.75 26.02 26.15
N VAL A 234 6.08 25.08 26.82
CA VAL A 234 6.58 23.72 27.03
C VAL A 234 5.61 22.70 26.43
N SER A 235 6.15 21.67 25.81
CA SER A 235 5.36 20.50 25.40
C SER A 235 5.32 19.47 26.51
N ILE A 236 4.13 19.09 26.93
CA ILE A 236 3.86 18.11 27.99
C ILE A 236 2.77 17.12 27.55
N ASP A 237 2.68 15.97 28.21
CA ASP A 237 1.64 14.98 28.00
C ASP A 237 0.40 15.31 28.85
N VAL A 238 -0.68 15.72 28.18
CA VAL A 238 -1.94 16.19 28.82
C VAL A 238 -2.95 15.06 28.80
N ARG A 239 -3.53 14.75 29.97
CA ARG A 239 -4.62 13.80 30.14
C ARG A 239 -5.92 14.36 29.56
N GLN A 240 -6.56 13.60 28.69
CA GLN A 240 -7.85 13.96 28.10
C GLN A 240 -9.01 13.43 28.97
N ALA A 241 -10.22 13.94 28.75
CA ALA A 241 -11.42 13.50 29.47
C ALA A 241 -11.75 12.00 29.30
N ASP A 242 -11.29 11.38 28.21
CA ASP A 242 -11.41 9.95 27.94
C ASP A 242 -10.31 9.08 28.58
N GLY A 243 -9.42 9.69 29.38
CA GLY A 243 -8.30 9.03 30.04
C GLY A 243 -7.06 8.84 29.16
N THR A 244 -7.10 9.17 27.85
CA THR A 244 -5.93 9.10 26.98
C THR A 244 -4.96 10.25 27.24
N GLN A 245 -3.67 10.01 26.99
CA GLN A 245 -2.64 11.06 27.06
C GLN A 245 -2.35 11.60 25.66
N LYS A 246 -2.24 12.92 25.53
CA LYS A 246 -1.91 13.59 24.28
C LYS A 246 -0.88 14.69 24.50
N ARG A 247 0.21 14.66 23.75
CA ARG A 247 1.25 15.69 23.79
C ARG A 247 0.71 17.03 23.28
N LYS A 248 0.83 18.07 24.11
CA LYS A 248 0.37 19.44 23.82
C LYS A 248 1.37 20.47 24.30
N ALA A 249 1.51 21.53 23.52
CA ALA A 249 2.26 22.70 23.95
C ALA A 249 1.38 23.60 24.83
N VAL A 250 1.85 23.90 26.06
CA VAL A 250 1.21 24.76 27.04
C VAL A 250 2.09 25.94 27.37
N THR A 251 1.48 27.08 27.64
CA THR A 251 2.22 28.28 28.13
C THR A 251 2.23 28.29 29.65
N VAL A 252 3.42 28.44 30.20
CA VAL A 252 3.66 28.48 31.65
C VAL A 252 4.38 29.75 32.05
N LYS A 253 4.18 30.13 33.30
CA LYS A 253 4.86 31.24 33.98
C LYS A 253 5.44 30.71 35.28
N THR A 254 6.36 31.48 35.90
CA THR A 254 6.87 31.17 37.22
C THR A 254 5.72 30.94 38.21
N GLY A 255 5.81 29.89 39.01
CA GLY A 255 4.78 29.42 39.91
C GLY A 255 3.69 28.53 39.29
N ASN A 256 3.69 28.29 37.97
CA ASN A 256 2.73 27.38 37.41
C ASN A 256 3.15 25.91 37.64
N ASP A 257 2.16 25.10 37.99
CA ASP A 257 2.31 23.67 38.24
C ASP A 257 1.93 22.88 36.97
N LEU A 258 2.84 22.04 36.45
CA LEU A 258 2.58 21.20 35.29
C LEU A 258 1.55 20.11 35.59
N TYR A 259 1.42 19.65 36.84
CA TYR A 259 0.36 18.72 37.23
C TYR A 259 -1.04 19.28 36.90
N GLN A 260 -1.30 20.54 37.27
CA GLN A 260 -2.54 21.22 36.95
C GLN A 260 -2.69 21.46 35.44
N LYS A 261 -1.61 21.86 34.76
CA LYS A 261 -1.63 22.14 33.31
C LYS A 261 -1.78 20.89 32.45
N SER A 262 -1.41 19.72 32.97
CA SER A 262 -1.51 18.42 32.28
C SER A 262 -2.87 17.73 32.46
N GLY A 263 -3.85 18.36 33.17
CA GLY A 263 -5.12 17.71 33.50
C GLY A 263 -4.94 16.64 34.57
N GLU A 264 -4.18 16.94 35.61
CA GLU A 264 -3.89 16.05 36.73
C GLU A 264 -3.24 14.74 36.33
N ASN A 265 -2.29 14.80 35.39
CA ASN A 265 -1.48 13.67 35.02
C ASN A 265 -0.46 13.36 36.11
N SER A 266 -0.52 12.17 36.70
CA SER A 266 0.34 11.71 37.81
C SER A 266 1.83 11.79 37.52
N ASP A 267 2.24 11.79 36.25
CA ASP A 267 3.65 11.92 35.88
C ASP A 267 4.27 13.24 36.31
N TYR A 268 3.44 14.27 36.59
CA TYR A 268 3.87 15.61 37.00
C TYR A 268 3.58 15.91 38.49
N GLU A 269 3.22 14.93 39.32
CA GLU A 269 2.93 15.15 40.75
C GLU A 269 4.15 15.62 41.57
N SER A 270 5.36 15.27 41.15
CA SER A 270 6.58 15.45 41.98
C SER A 270 7.37 16.68 41.56
N GLY A 271 6.94 17.89 42.04
CA GLY A 271 7.75 19.09 42.00
C GLY A 271 7.95 19.76 40.64
N TRP A 272 7.07 19.45 39.67
CA TRP A 272 7.06 20.09 38.33
C TRP A 272 6.43 21.50 38.36
N VAL A 273 6.74 22.27 39.37
CA VAL A 273 6.36 23.68 39.49
C VAL A 273 7.47 24.55 38.92
N VAL A 274 7.13 25.47 38.04
CA VAL A 274 8.11 26.37 37.41
C VAL A 274 8.72 27.30 38.47
N ASN A 275 10.02 27.15 38.71
CA ASN A 275 10.78 27.95 39.65
C ASN A 275 11.29 29.24 39.01
N ASN A 276 11.94 29.11 37.84
CA ASN A 276 12.53 30.23 37.13
C ASN A 276 12.44 30.07 35.61
N ILE A 277 12.43 31.20 34.88
CA ILE A 277 12.48 31.24 33.42
C ILE A 277 13.55 32.27 33.03
N GLY A 278 14.60 31.81 32.35
CA GLY A 278 15.63 32.65 31.74
C GLY A 278 15.29 32.96 30.30
N ALA A 279 15.28 34.24 29.92
CA ALA A 279 14.94 34.70 28.57
C ALA A 279 16.09 35.49 27.91
N ALA A 280 17.32 35.32 28.38
CA ALA A 280 18.49 35.88 27.70
C ALA A 280 18.72 35.16 26.36
N VAL A 281 18.88 35.92 25.28
CA VAL A 281 19.07 35.35 23.95
C VAL A 281 20.34 34.49 23.90
N GLY A 282 20.18 33.21 23.62
CA GLY A 282 21.25 32.22 23.59
C GLY A 282 21.46 31.43 24.88
N ASP A 283 20.79 31.87 25.99
CA ASP A 283 20.79 31.21 27.30
C ASP A 283 19.35 31.06 27.83
N GLU A 284 18.42 30.73 26.95
CA GLU A 284 17.02 30.54 27.33
C GLU A 284 16.86 29.21 28.07
N PHE A 285 16.26 29.24 29.26
CA PHE A 285 16.03 28.07 30.09
C PHE A 285 14.72 28.13 30.86
N ILE A 286 14.28 26.99 31.35
CA ILE A 286 13.24 26.85 32.38
C ILE A 286 13.77 25.94 33.49
N GLU A 287 13.55 26.34 34.73
CA GLU A 287 13.91 25.59 35.93
C GLU A 287 12.67 25.21 36.71
N PHE A 288 12.64 23.97 37.24
CA PHE A 288 11.56 23.47 38.06
C PHE A 288 11.98 23.25 39.52
N GLN A 289 11.02 23.21 40.44
CA GLN A 289 11.28 23.01 41.86
C GLN A 289 11.91 21.65 42.20
N ASN A 290 11.73 20.65 41.35
CA ASN A 290 12.38 19.35 41.49
C ASN A 290 13.88 19.37 41.13
N GLY A 291 14.43 20.56 40.77
CA GLY A 291 15.84 20.74 40.40
C GLY A 291 16.15 20.50 38.93
N GLU A 292 15.18 20.10 38.13
CA GLU A 292 15.36 19.92 36.67
C GLU A 292 15.44 21.29 35.97
N VAL A 293 16.39 21.41 35.05
CA VAL A 293 16.61 22.58 34.21
C VAL A 293 16.61 22.13 32.76
N LEU A 294 15.89 22.83 31.91
CA LEU A 294 15.83 22.57 30.45
C LEU A 294 16.28 23.81 29.69
N GLU A 295 17.21 23.63 28.79
CA GLU A 295 17.59 24.64 27.80
C GLU A 295 16.62 24.65 26.61
N LEU A 296 16.65 25.71 25.80
CA LEU A 296 15.80 25.84 24.63
C LEU A 296 15.98 24.66 23.65
N GLY A 297 14.89 23.94 23.38
CA GLY A 297 14.86 22.79 22.52
C GLY A 297 15.17 21.46 23.20
N GLU A 298 15.61 21.48 24.46
CA GLU A 298 15.87 20.28 25.26
C GLU A 298 14.59 19.63 25.78
N ALA A 299 14.63 18.31 25.96
CA ALA A 299 13.50 17.51 26.44
C ALA A 299 13.95 16.49 27.49
N LEU A 300 13.15 16.33 28.55
CA LEU A 300 13.23 15.28 29.55
C LEU A 300 12.10 14.28 29.36
N GLY A 301 12.33 13.02 29.76
CA GLY A 301 11.30 11.99 29.76
C GLY A 301 11.00 11.36 28.40
N ASP A 302 11.71 11.73 27.34
CA ASP A 302 11.55 11.12 26.04
C ASP A 302 12.53 9.96 25.85
N VAL A 303 12.03 8.87 25.22
CA VAL A 303 12.92 7.86 24.67
C VAL A 303 13.66 8.54 23.52
N ASN A 304 14.99 8.63 23.62
CA ASN A 304 15.79 9.21 22.55
C ASN A 304 15.57 8.41 21.26
N GLU A 305 14.66 8.91 20.39
CA GLU A 305 14.28 8.24 19.14
C GLU A 305 15.49 7.89 18.27
N GLU A 306 16.55 8.67 18.35
CA GLU A 306 17.77 8.43 17.58
C GLU A 306 18.54 7.20 18.10
N VAL A 307 18.58 7.01 19.42
CA VAL A 307 19.18 5.81 20.03
C VAL A 307 18.36 4.57 19.69
N VAL A 308 17.03 4.68 19.75
CA VAL A 308 16.12 3.59 19.35
C VAL A 308 16.30 3.26 17.86
N LYS A 309 16.29 4.26 16.99
CA LYS A 309 16.51 4.08 15.54
C LYS A 309 17.87 3.46 15.24
N ARG A 310 18.94 3.92 15.89
CA ARG A 310 20.28 3.32 15.75
C ARG A 310 20.33 1.87 16.22
N ALA A 311 19.68 1.56 17.35
CA ALA A 311 19.60 0.20 17.85
C ALA A 311 18.77 -0.70 16.91
N GLN A 312 17.66 -0.20 16.37
CA GLN A 312 16.87 -0.90 15.36
C GLN A 312 17.68 -1.20 14.09
N ILE A 313 18.42 -0.21 13.58
CA ILE A 313 19.29 -0.39 12.40
C ILE A 313 20.36 -1.45 12.66
N ARG A 314 21.05 -1.39 13.83
CA ARG A 314 22.09 -2.38 14.20
C ARG A 314 21.56 -3.82 14.30
N ARG A 315 20.28 -3.99 14.66
CA ARG A 315 19.64 -5.32 14.74
C ARG A 315 19.14 -5.83 13.39
N THR A 316 18.95 -4.94 12.42
CA THR A 316 18.42 -5.30 11.09
C THR A 316 19.54 -5.69 10.11
N ILE A 317 20.78 -5.32 10.39
CA ILE A 317 21.99 -5.69 9.63
C ILE A 317 22.59 -6.95 10.22
#